data_e08ffc4bde9e1e6b71ca1eec81c5f4e5
#
_entry.id   e08ffc4bde9e1e6b71ca1eec81c5f4e5
#
_cell.length_a   1.000
_cell.length_b   1.000
_cell.length_c   1.000
_cell.angle_alpha   90.00
_cell.angle_beta   90.00
_cell.angle_gamma   90.00
#
_symmetry.space_group_name_H-M   'P 1'
#
loop_
_entity.id
_entity.type
_entity.pdbx_description
1 polymer ?
#
loop_
_entity_poly.entity_id
_entity_poly.type
_entity_poly.pdbx_seq_one_letter_code
_entity_poly.pdbx_strand_id
1 'polypeptide(L)'
;RYKKCLGSQIQPLVGADGHVYVCTNHRGYKQYSYGSLHEKSFKEIWNDIESRRKVMHQIDNVECFSNCTQLCKPHESNKAVWQISETYNNATEEEKQEIKTDLLNKQEVTRKNIGHPDFI
;
A
#
# COMPACT_ATOMS: atom_id res chain seq x y z
N ARG A 1 -2.54 -0.02 18.13
CA ARG A 1 -2.28 -0.92 16.98
C ARG A 1 -3.25 -0.54 15.85
N TYR A 2 -2.77 -0.56 14.60
CA TYR A 2 -3.63 -0.31 13.44
C TYR A 2 -4.74 -1.36 13.31
N LYS A 3 -5.90 -0.94 12.81
CA LYS A 3 -7.10 -1.80 12.68
C LYS A 3 -7.29 -2.35 11.27
N LYS A 4 -6.45 -1.96 10.33
CA LYS A 4 -6.56 -2.26 8.89
C LYS A 4 -5.19 -2.35 8.26
N CYS A 5 -4.99 -3.23 7.29
CA CYS A 5 -3.76 -3.26 6.53
C CYS A 5 -3.76 -2.15 5.46
N LEU A 6 -3.13 -1.03 5.77
CA LEU A 6 -2.96 0.09 4.83
C LEU A 6 -1.67 -0.02 4.00
N GLY A 7 -0.67 -0.73 4.51
CA GLY A 7 0.61 -0.94 3.81
C GLY A 7 0.46 -1.70 2.50
N SER A 8 -0.48 -2.63 2.42
CA SER A 8 -0.78 -3.35 1.19
C SER A 8 -1.29 -2.45 0.05
N GLN A 9 -1.79 -1.26 0.39
CA GLN A 9 -2.25 -0.28 -0.60
C GLN A 9 -1.10 0.45 -1.30
N ILE A 10 0.07 0.48 -0.67
CA ILE A 10 1.23 1.25 -1.14
C ILE A 10 2.44 0.37 -1.48
N GLN A 11 2.45 -0.88 -1.04
CA GLN A 11 3.55 -1.81 -1.26
C GLN A 11 3.08 -3.05 -2.02
N PRO A 12 3.10 -3.03 -3.36
CA PRO A 12 2.81 -4.21 -4.15
C PRO A 12 3.95 -5.24 -4.06
N LEU A 13 3.59 -6.50 -4.23
CA LEU A 13 4.54 -7.58 -4.40
C LEU A 13 4.33 -8.24 -5.77
N VAL A 14 5.37 -8.33 -6.56
CA VAL A 14 5.35 -9.12 -7.79
C VAL A 14 5.96 -10.47 -7.50
N GLY A 15 5.19 -11.53 -7.71
CA GLY A 15 5.64 -12.90 -7.56
C GLY A 15 6.44 -13.38 -8.78
N ALA A 16 7.21 -14.44 -8.60
CA ALA A 16 7.95 -15.07 -9.68
C ALA A 16 7.03 -15.64 -10.80
N ASP A 17 5.77 -15.87 -10.48
CA ASP A 17 4.71 -16.29 -11.40
C ASP A 17 4.11 -15.13 -12.23
N GLY A 18 4.61 -13.93 -12.08
CA GLY A 18 4.13 -12.73 -12.79
C GLY A 18 2.84 -12.12 -12.22
N HIS A 19 2.33 -12.63 -11.10
CA HIS A 19 1.18 -12.04 -10.44
C HIS A 19 1.58 -10.91 -9.50
N VAL A 20 0.74 -9.87 -9.41
CA VAL A 20 0.86 -8.79 -8.44
C VAL A 20 0.02 -9.14 -7.23
N TYR A 21 0.67 -9.38 -6.10
CA TYR A 21 0.02 -9.80 -4.86
C TYR A 21 -0.11 -8.67 -3.86
N VAL A 22 -1.07 -8.81 -2.99
CA VAL A 22 -1.36 -7.87 -1.91
C VAL A 22 -0.20 -7.74 -0.90
N CYS A 23 0.48 -8.84 -0.58
CA CYS A 23 1.64 -8.85 0.31
C CYS A 23 2.44 -10.15 0.22
N THR A 24 3.58 -10.18 0.88
CA THR A 24 4.49 -11.32 0.88
C THR A 24 3.86 -12.59 1.49
N ASN A 25 3.06 -12.44 2.54
CA ASN A 25 2.45 -13.57 3.24
C ASN A 25 1.38 -14.28 2.41
N HIS A 26 0.82 -13.60 1.43
CA HIS A 26 -0.23 -14.12 0.55
C HIS A 26 0.28 -14.42 -0.87
N ARG A 27 1.59 -14.36 -1.08
CA ARG A 27 2.21 -14.71 -2.35
C ARG A 27 1.90 -16.16 -2.73
N GLY A 28 1.50 -16.35 -3.97
CA GLY A 28 1.16 -17.69 -4.51
C GLY A 28 -0.32 -18.07 -4.37
N TYR A 29 -1.07 -17.37 -3.55
CA TYR A 29 -2.52 -17.58 -3.41
C TYR A 29 -3.27 -16.65 -4.37
N LYS A 30 -3.83 -17.20 -5.43
CA LYS A 30 -4.48 -16.44 -6.53
C LYS A 30 -5.61 -15.54 -6.06
N GLN A 31 -6.33 -15.90 -5.01
CA GLN A 31 -7.39 -15.07 -4.43
C GLN A 31 -6.88 -13.73 -3.88
N TYR A 32 -5.58 -13.64 -3.59
CA TYR A 32 -4.93 -12.42 -3.10
C TYR A 32 -4.08 -11.71 -4.18
N SER A 33 -4.27 -12.10 -5.44
CA SER A 33 -3.65 -11.44 -6.60
C SER A 33 -4.52 -10.29 -7.10
N TYR A 34 -3.89 -9.16 -7.38
CA TYR A 34 -4.54 -8.05 -8.08
C TYR A 34 -4.63 -8.28 -9.60
N GLY A 35 -3.83 -9.18 -10.14
CA GLY A 35 -3.80 -9.50 -11.55
C GLY A 35 -2.46 -10.03 -12.01
N SER A 36 -2.40 -10.43 -13.28
CA SER A 36 -1.20 -11.01 -13.91
C SER A 36 -0.56 -10.03 -14.88
N LEU A 37 0.77 -9.88 -14.77
CA LEU A 37 1.58 -9.10 -15.71
C LEU A 37 1.69 -9.76 -17.09
N HIS A 38 1.27 -11.02 -17.21
CA HIS A 38 1.13 -11.68 -18.52
C HIS A 38 -0.10 -11.22 -19.29
N GLU A 39 -1.11 -10.68 -18.60
CA GLU A 39 -2.39 -10.25 -19.18
C GLU A 39 -2.53 -8.73 -19.27
N LYS A 40 -2.01 -8.00 -18.28
CA LYS A 40 -2.14 -6.55 -18.15
C LYS A 40 -0.83 -5.93 -17.70
N SER A 41 -0.61 -4.66 -18.03
CA SER A 41 0.51 -3.90 -17.48
C SER A 41 0.33 -3.66 -15.98
N PHE A 42 1.44 -3.43 -15.28
CA PHE A 42 1.40 -3.07 -13.86
C PHE A 42 0.53 -1.81 -13.62
N LYS A 43 0.63 -0.83 -14.51
CA LYS A 43 -0.15 0.41 -14.43
C LYS A 43 -1.66 0.14 -14.49
N GLU A 44 -2.09 -0.73 -15.39
CA GLU A 44 -3.51 -1.12 -15.50
C GLU A 44 -3.99 -1.85 -14.25
N ILE A 45 -3.21 -2.81 -13.77
CA ILE A 45 -3.51 -3.56 -12.54
C ILE A 45 -3.58 -2.61 -11.34
N TRP A 46 -2.59 -1.72 -11.20
CA TRP A 46 -2.47 -0.84 -10.05
C TRP A 46 -3.54 0.24 -10.01
N ASN A 47 -3.95 0.75 -11.15
CA ASN A 47 -4.98 1.78 -11.26
C ASN A 47 -6.41 1.24 -11.21
N ASP A 48 -6.60 -0.08 -11.30
CA ASP A 48 -7.90 -0.71 -11.09
C ASP A 48 -8.23 -0.80 -9.60
N ILE A 49 -8.66 0.32 -9.05
CA ILE A 49 -8.93 0.50 -7.62
C ILE A 49 -10.05 -0.42 -7.14
N GLU A 50 -11.08 -0.65 -7.94
CA GLU A 50 -12.20 -1.52 -7.57
C GLU A 50 -11.77 -2.97 -7.41
N SER A 51 -11.01 -3.51 -8.37
CA SER A 51 -10.48 -4.88 -8.28
C SER A 51 -9.53 -5.03 -7.10
N ARG A 52 -8.68 -4.04 -6.85
CA ARG A 52 -7.80 -4.03 -5.69
C ARG A 52 -8.56 -4.01 -4.38
N ARG A 53 -9.60 -3.19 -4.27
CA ARG A 53 -10.46 -3.13 -3.07
C ARG A 53 -11.12 -4.46 -2.75
N LYS A 54 -11.58 -5.20 -3.75
CA LYS A 54 -12.16 -6.53 -3.55
C LYS A 54 -11.17 -7.50 -2.90
N VAL A 55 -9.94 -7.52 -3.39
CA VAL A 55 -8.87 -8.35 -2.82
C VAL A 55 -8.51 -7.90 -1.41
N MET A 56 -8.37 -6.60 -1.19
CA MET A 56 -8.04 -6.03 0.11
C MET A 56 -9.15 -6.27 1.14
N HIS A 57 -10.40 -6.23 0.72
CA HIS A 57 -11.54 -6.52 1.59
C HIS A 57 -11.54 -7.95 2.11
N GLN A 58 -11.05 -8.91 1.33
CA GLN A 58 -10.84 -10.27 1.80
C GLN A 58 -9.84 -10.35 2.95
N ILE A 59 -8.78 -9.54 2.90
CA ILE A 59 -7.77 -9.48 3.96
C ILE A 59 -8.32 -8.82 5.23
N ASP A 60 -9.09 -7.75 5.09
CA ASP A 60 -9.70 -7.05 6.21
C ASP A 60 -10.73 -7.93 6.96
N ASN A 61 -11.36 -8.86 6.26
CA ASN A 61 -12.40 -9.74 6.82
C ASN A 61 -11.87 -11.09 7.30
N VAL A 62 -10.64 -11.44 6.95
CA VAL A 62 -10.05 -12.71 7.37
C VAL A 62 -9.24 -12.49 8.64
N GLU A 63 -9.08 -13.53 9.43
CA GLU A 63 -8.20 -13.63 10.60
C GLU A 63 -6.73 -13.23 10.31
N CYS A 64 -6.40 -12.95 9.03
CA CYS A 64 -5.10 -12.45 8.61
C CYS A 64 -4.64 -11.26 9.43
N PHE A 65 -5.56 -10.38 9.79
CA PHE A 65 -5.22 -9.19 10.56
C PHE A 65 -4.86 -9.51 12.02
N SER A 66 -5.58 -10.42 12.65
CA SER A 66 -5.27 -10.90 14.00
C SER A 66 -4.04 -11.82 14.04
N ASN A 67 -3.78 -12.52 12.95
CA ASN A 67 -2.68 -13.48 12.81
C ASN A 67 -1.48 -12.93 12.01
N CYS A 68 -1.53 -11.67 11.59
CA CYS A 68 -0.44 -11.05 10.86
C CYS A 68 0.82 -11.02 11.73
N THR A 69 1.88 -11.64 11.22
CA THR A 69 3.12 -11.82 11.96
C THR A 69 3.83 -10.49 12.20
N GLN A 70 4.55 -10.38 13.31
CA GLN A 70 5.42 -9.24 13.60
C GLN A 70 6.57 -9.10 12.57
N LEU A 71 6.82 -10.15 11.80
CA LEU A 71 7.81 -10.16 10.71
C LEU A 71 7.22 -9.68 9.36
N CYS A 72 6.00 -9.16 9.39
CA CYS A 72 5.38 -8.58 8.20
C CYS A 72 6.17 -7.35 7.71
N LYS A 73 6.70 -7.41 6.49
CA LYS A 73 7.46 -6.30 5.89
C LYS A 73 6.73 -4.95 5.90
N PRO A 74 5.42 -4.89 5.55
CA PRO A 74 4.67 -3.64 5.62
C PRO A 74 4.26 -3.19 7.02
N HIS A 75 4.67 -3.88 8.08
CA HIS A 75 4.24 -3.56 9.45
C HIS A 75 4.55 -2.11 9.86
N GLU A 76 5.78 -1.66 9.66
CA GLU A 76 6.17 -0.29 9.99
C GLU A 76 5.48 0.75 9.08
N SER A 77 5.34 0.42 7.80
CA SER A 77 4.56 1.26 6.87
C SER A 77 3.09 1.33 7.29
N ASN A 78 2.51 0.22 7.73
CA ASN A 78 1.15 0.19 8.26
C ASN A 78 0.98 1.09 9.48
N LYS A 79 1.91 1.03 10.42
CA LYS A 79 1.89 1.90 11.61
C LYS A 79 1.95 3.38 11.22
N ALA A 80 2.89 3.73 10.34
CA ALA A 80 3.07 5.11 9.89
C ALA A 80 1.83 5.64 9.15
N VAL A 81 1.31 4.89 8.18
CA VAL A 81 0.13 5.29 7.40
C VAL A 81 -1.11 5.34 8.28
N TRP A 82 -1.24 4.44 9.25
CA TRP A 82 -2.34 4.47 10.21
C TRP A 82 -2.29 5.72 11.07
N GLN A 83 -1.13 6.10 11.60
CA GLN A 83 -0.96 7.32 12.38
C GLN A 83 -1.32 8.57 11.58
N ILE A 84 -0.87 8.65 10.32
CA ILE A 84 -1.22 9.76 9.42
C ILE A 84 -2.73 9.79 9.19
N SER A 85 -3.34 8.66 8.94
CA SER A 85 -4.79 8.54 8.73
C SER A 85 -5.59 8.97 9.96
N GLU A 86 -5.20 8.54 11.14
CA GLU A 86 -5.85 8.94 12.41
C GLU A 86 -5.69 10.44 12.65
N THR A 87 -4.51 10.98 12.47
CA THR A 87 -4.25 12.42 12.60
C THR A 87 -5.09 13.22 11.62
N TYR A 88 -5.14 12.79 10.36
CA TYR A 88 -5.94 13.45 9.33
C TYR A 88 -7.44 13.39 9.63
N ASN A 89 -7.96 12.24 10.04
CA ASN A 89 -9.40 12.08 10.32
C ASN A 89 -9.87 12.89 11.54
N ASN A 90 -8.99 13.11 12.50
CA ASN A 90 -9.28 13.89 13.72
C ASN A 90 -8.95 15.38 13.58
N ALA A 91 -8.39 15.81 12.45
CA ALA A 91 -8.00 17.18 12.19
C ALA A 91 -9.18 18.04 11.72
N THR A 92 -9.08 19.36 11.95
CA THR A 92 -9.97 20.35 11.33
C THR A 92 -9.72 20.46 9.83
N GLU A 93 -10.63 21.09 9.08
CA GLU A 93 -10.46 21.26 7.63
C GLU A 93 -9.20 22.08 7.28
N GLU A 94 -8.85 23.07 8.09
CA GLU A 94 -7.61 23.85 7.93
C GLU A 94 -6.36 22.99 8.15
N GLU A 95 -6.34 22.23 9.24
CA GLU A 95 -5.25 21.30 9.55
C GLU A 95 -5.10 20.20 8.49
N LYS A 96 -6.21 19.69 7.96
CA LYS A 96 -6.20 18.73 6.84
C LYS A 96 -5.53 19.30 5.60
N GLN A 97 -5.78 20.58 5.31
CA GLN A 97 -5.16 21.25 4.17
C GLN A 97 -3.66 21.44 4.39
N GLU A 98 -3.22 21.77 5.60
CA GLU A 98 -1.80 21.86 5.95
C GLU A 98 -1.10 20.49 5.79
N ILE A 99 -1.71 19.43 6.28
CA ILE A 99 -1.18 18.05 6.15
C ILE A 99 -1.02 17.68 4.67
N LYS A 100 -2.00 17.98 3.83
CA LYS A 100 -1.94 17.71 2.38
C LYS A 100 -0.79 18.49 1.73
N THR A 101 -0.65 19.75 2.06
CA THR A 101 0.41 20.61 1.52
C THR A 101 1.79 20.10 1.91
N ASP A 102 1.97 19.73 3.16
CA ASP A 102 3.22 19.17 3.68
C ASP A 102 3.61 17.87 2.99
N LEU A 103 2.66 16.95 2.79
CA LEU A 103 2.89 15.70 2.09
C LEU A 103 3.29 15.91 0.63
N LEU A 104 2.66 16.85 -0.06
CA LEU A 104 2.99 17.21 -1.44
C LEU A 104 4.38 17.83 -1.54
N ASN A 105 4.73 18.75 -0.64
CA ASN A 105 6.05 19.38 -0.59
C ASN A 105 7.16 18.36 -0.32
N LYS A 106 6.96 17.43 0.60
CA LYS A 106 7.89 16.33 0.87
C LYS A 106 8.08 15.43 -0.34
N GLN A 107 7.03 15.17 -1.08
CA GLN A 107 7.08 14.38 -2.31
C GLN A 107 7.91 15.08 -3.40
N GLU A 108 7.79 16.39 -3.56
CA GLU A 108 8.60 17.18 -4.50
C GLU A 108 10.08 17.18 -4.12
N VAL A 109 10.40 17.39 -2.84
CA VAL A 109 11.77 17.34 -2.32
C VAL A 109 12.38 15.96 -2.57
N THR A 110 11.63 14.90 -2.31
CA THR A 110 12.08 13.53 -2.55
C THR A 110 12.34 13.29 -4.05
N ARG A 111 11.47 13.75 -4.93
CA ARG A 111 11.67 13.63 -6.38
C ARG A 111 12.91 14.38 -6.87
N LYS A 112 13.18 15.55 -6.34
CA LYS A 112 14.39 16.33 -6.69
C LYS A 112 15.68 15.68 -6.20
N ASN A 113 15.62 14.95 -5.08
CA ASN A 113 16.79 14.30 -4.47
C ASN A 113 17.03 12.87 -4.98
N ILE A 114 16.06 12.24 -5.63
CA ILE A 114 16.17 10.89 -6.22
C ILE A 114 16.80 10.93 -7.63
N GLY A 115 17.27 12.05 -8.09
CA GLY A 115 18.10 12.13 -9.28
C GLY A 115 19.47 11.45 -9.09
N HIS A 116 19.47 10.18 -8.67
CA HIS A 116 20.70 9.40 -8.56
C HIS A 116 21.03 8.85 -9.96
N PRO A 117 22.13 9.32 -10.61
CA PRO A 117 22.48 8.86 -11.96
C PRO A 117 22.85 7.37 -12.00
N ASP A 118 23.03 6.73 -10.86
CA ASP A 118 23.44 5.33 -10.72
C ASP A 118 22.27 4.36 -10.49
N PHE A 119 21.05 4.85 -10.44
CA PHE A 119 19.83 4.04 -10.42
C PHE A 119 19.33 3.86 -11.87
N ILE A 120 19.97 3.00 -12.57
CA ILE A 120 19.46 2.45 -13.83
C ILE A 120 18.95 1.06 -13.54
#